data_b0b1c8545b7d8d91bd718c6e729c7cf9
#
_entry.id   b0b1c8545b7d8d91bd718c6e729c7cf9
#
_cell.length_a   1.000
_cell.length_b   1.000
_cell.length_c   1.000
_cell.angle_alpha   90.00
_cell.angle_beta   90.00
_cell.angle_gamma   90.00
#
_symmetry.space_group_name_H-M   'P 1'
#
loop_
_entity.id
_entity.type
_entity.pdbx_description
1 polymer ?
#
loop_
_entity_poly.entity_id
_entity_poly.type
_entity_poly.pdbx_seq_one_letter_code
_entity_poly.pdbx_strand_id
1 'polypeptide(L)'
;VELRVPAGVQVDTPVHLVFIGAPAAGDLAWHLRHQVRLGEGASLRLVEHQLAAGAHRHLDNSVLALELGANATLRHARIQQADEGATLFLRTEASLGEQAQYRRVDLELGGALSRHELNVRLHGDRAALTANGVLLAAGRRHVDTRLGIEHLGRDTRCELGWRGVGAGRGRAVFHGGITIHAGADGTDARLSNKNLLLS
;
A
#
# COMPACT_ATOMS: atom_id res chain seq x y z
N VAL A 1 0.42 -13.94 8.33
CA VAL A 1 -0.31 -14.66 7.26
C VAL A 1 0.64 -14.89 6.11
N GLU A 2 0.61 -16.08 5.54
CA GLU A 2 1.27 -16.41 4.29
C GLU A 2 0.20 -16.89 3.30
N LEU A 3 0.14 -16.26 2.12
CA LEU A 3 -0.76 -16.59 1.04
C LEU A 3 0.07 -16.87 -0.22
N ARG A 4 -0.09 -18.04 -0.80
CA ARG A 4 0.56 -18.42 -2.06
C ARG A 4 -0.48 -18.78 -3.10
N VAL A 5 -0.39 -18.16 -4.27
CA VAL A 5 -1.20 -18.48 -5.44
C VAL A 5 -0.27 -19.17 -6.44
N PRO A 6 -0.48 -20.47 -6.76
CA PRO A 6 0.37 -21.20 -7.70
C PRO A 6 0.35 -20.59 -9.12
N ALA A 7 1.35 -20.94 -9.92
CA ALA A 7 1.43 -20.49 -11.31
C ALA A 7 0.15 -20.83 -12.10
N GLY A 8 -0.30 -19.90 -12.93
CA GLY A 8 -1.50 -20.04 -13.78
C GLY A 8 -2.85 -19.96 -13.06
N VAL A 9 -2.88 -19.94 -11.72
CA VAL A 9 -4.13 -19.92 -10.96
C VAL A 9 -4.74 -18.53 -10.95
N GLN A 10 -6.02 -18.44 -11.32
CA GLN A 10 -6.82 -17.22 -11.28
C GLN A 10 -7.75 -17.25 -10.07
N VAL A 11 -7.56 -16.35 -9.12
CA VAL A 11 -8.41 -16.23 -7.92
C VAL A 11 -9.45 -15.15 -8.19
N ASP A 12 -10.66 -15.57 -8.60
CA ASP A 12 -11.73 -14.64 -8.99
C ASP A 12 -12.41 -13.97 -7.80
N THR A 13 -12.54 -14.69 -6.69
CA THR A 13 -13.11 -14.12 -5.45
C THR A 13 -12.06 -13.30 -4.71
N PRO A 14 -12.37 -12.06 -4.30
CA PRO A 14 -11.45 -11.27 -3.50
C PRO A 14 -11.10 -11.94 -2.17
N VAL A 15 -9.81 -11.94 -1.82
CA VAL A 15 -9.32 -12.34 -0.50
C VAL A 15 -9.27 -11.11 0.38
N HIS A 16 -9.90 -11.16 1.55
CA HIS A 16 -9.90 -10.08 2.54
C HIS A 16 -8.96 -10.41 3.69
N LEU A 17 -7.99 -9.52 3.95
CA LEU A 17 -7.20 -9.49 5.17
C LEU A 17 -7.81 -8.42 6.08
N VAL A 18 -8.32 -8.84 7.22
CA VAL A 18 -9.02 -7.94 8.14
C VAL A 18 -8.25 -7.86 9.45
N PHE A 19 -7.77 -6.67 9.78
CA PHE A 19 -7.07 -6.34 11.02
C PHE A 19 -8.00 -5.51 11.88
N ILE A 20 -8.31 -6.00 13.07
CA ILE A 20 -9.31 -5.37 13.94
C ILE A 20 -8.63 -4.96 15.24
N GLY A 21 -8.54 -3.64 15.47
CA GLY A 21 -8.20 -3.10 16.79
C GLY A 21 -9.44 -3.13 17.68
N ALA A 22 -9.32 -3.74 18.86
CA ALA A 22 -10.41 -3.84 19.81
C ALA A 22 -9.99 -3.27 21.18
N PRO A 23 -10.93 -2.73 21.99
CA PRO A 23 -10.63 -2.29 23.34
C PRO A 23 -9.96 -3.39 24.15
N ALA A 24 -8.95 -3.03 24.96
CA ALA A 24 -8.23 -3.92 25.85
C ALA A 24 -8.01 -3.24 27.20
N ALA A 25 -7.56 -4.00 28.22
CA ALA A 25 -7.26 -3.48 29.56
C ALA A 25 -6.11 -2.45 29.57
N GLY A 26 -5.32 -2.40 28.52
CA GLY A 26 -4.24 -1.43 28.31
C GLY A 26 -3.89 -1.29 26.82
N ASP A 27 -2.98 -0.38 26.51
CA ASP A 27 -2.49 -0.18 25.16
C ASP A 27 -1.64 -1.40 24.74
N LEU A 28 -1.89 -1.90 23.53
CA LEU A 28 -1.17 -3.04 22.96
C LEU A 28 -0.28 -2.58 21.81
N ALA A 29 0.78 -3.33 21.57
CA ALA A 29 1.62 -3.17 20.41
C ALA A 29 1.82 -4.53 19.73
N TRP A 30 1.73 -4.57 18.40
CA TRP A 30 2.04 -5.76 17.64
C TRP A 30 2.92 -5.44 16.43
N HIS A 31 3.70 -6.43 16.05
CA HIS A 31 4.64 -6.35 14.93
C HIS A 31 4.37 -7.54 14.02
N LEU A 32 3.57 -7.33 12.99
CA LEU A 32 3.12 -8.39 12.12
C LEU A 32 3.92 -8.43 10.82
N ARG A 33 4.11 -9.63 10.32
CA ARG A 33 4.66 -9.85 8.98
C ARG A 33 3.73 -10.73 8.18
N HIS A 34 3.34 -10.23 7.03
CA HIS A 34 2.49 -10.94 6.07
C HIS A 34 3.25 -11.10 4.76
N GLN A 35 2.96 -12.20 4.05
CA GLN A 35 3.57 -12.47 2.76
C GLN A 35 2.51 -12.98 1.79
N VAL A 36 2.52 -12.40 0.58
CA VAL A 36 1.68 -12.84 -0.54
C VAL A 36 2.58 -13.11 -1.73
N ARG A 37 2.50 -14.32 -2.29
CA ARG A 37 3.27 -14.72 -3.46
C ARG A 37 2.34 -15.19 -4.57
N LEU A 38 2.50 -14.60 -5.74
CA LEU A 38 1.83 -15.01 -6.96
C LEU A 38 2.84 -15.67 -7.90
N GLY A 39 2.57 -16.92 -8.27
CA GLY A 39 3.37 -17.62 -9.29
C GLY A 39 3.19 -17.00 -10.68
N GLU A 40 3.95 -17.50 -11.64
CA GLU A 40 3.87 -17.05 -13.03
C GLU A 40 2.42 -17.11 -13.56
N GLY A 41 1.96 -16.03 -14.20
CA GLY A 41 0.61 -15.91 -14.78
C GLY A 41 -0.54 -15.98 -13.79
N ALA A 42 -0.28 -16.00 -12.48
CA ALA A 42 -1.32 -16.02 -11.45
C ALA A 42 -2.02 -14.69 -11.30
N SER A 43 -3.28 -14.70 -10.86
CA SER A 43 -4.00 -13.47 -10.53
C SER A 43 -4.69 -13.53 -9.18
N LEU A 44 -4.74 -12.38 -8.49
CA LEU A 44 -5.37 -12.22 -7.19
C LEU A 44 -6.02 -10.85 -7.07
N ARG A 45 -7.17 -10.81 -6.38
CA ARG A 45 -7.75 -9.59 -5.82
C ARG A 45 -7.59 -9.64 -4.31
N LEU A 46 -6.87 -8.67 -3.73
CA LEU A 46 -6.61 -8.57 -2.30
C LEU A 46 -7.24 -7.30 -1.75
N VAL A 47 -7.92 -7.39 -0.62
CA VAL A 47 -8.45 -6.23 0.10
C VAL A 47 -7.95 -6.29 1.53
N GLU A 48 -7.19 -5.27 1.93
CA GLU A 48 -6.80 -5.07 3.33
C GLU A 48 -7.75 -4.11 4.03
N HIS A 49 -8.15 -4.46 5.23
CA HIS A 49 -8.95 -3.61 6.10
C HIS A 49 -8.23 -3.45 7.45
N GLN A 50 -7.93 -2.22 7.83
CA GLN A 50 -7.61 -1.86 9.21
C GLN A 50 -8.84 -1.21 9.82
N LEU A 51 -9.51 -1.92 10.74
CA LEU A 51 -10.77 -1.51 11.35
C LEU A 51 -10.63 -1.34 12.86
N ALA A 52 -11.57 -0.63 13.46
CA ALA A 52 -11.72 -0.54 14.90
C ALA A 52 -13.06 -1.15 15.33
N ALA A 53 -13.03 -2.07 16.30
CA ALA A 53 -14.24 -2.59 16.97
C ALA A 53 -14.58 -1.79 18.24
N GLY A 54 -13.96 -0.65 18.45
CA GLY A 54 -14.15 0.27 19.57
C GLY A 54 -12.91 1.11 19.81
N ALA A 55 -13.00 2.06 20.73
CA ALA A 55 -11.90 2.99 21.02
C ALA A 55 -10.68 2.26 21.59
N HIS A 56 -9.50 2.52 21.04
CA HIS A 56 -8.22 1.97 21.48
C HIS A 56 -7.04 2.87 21.08
N ARG A 57 -5.88 2.65 21.72
CA ARG A 57 -4.64 3.39 21.45
C ARG A 57 -3.49 2.45 21.07
N HIS A 58 -3.81 1.37 20.37
CA HIS A 58 -2.82 0.36 19.99
C HIS A 58 -1.82 0.87 18.96
N LEU A 59 -0.63 0.28 18.99
CA LEU A 59 0.38 0.43 17.96
C LEU A 59 0.35 -0.77 17.02
N ASP A 60 0.03 -0.54 15.76
CA ASP A 60 0.23 -1.50 14.66
C ASP A 60 1.51 -1.17 13.89
N ASN A 61 2.49 -2.07 13.94
CA ASN A 61 3.72 -1.98 13.16
C ASN A 61 3.83 -3.24 12.29
N SER A 62 3.31 -3.16 11.08
CA SER A 62 3.14 -4.34 10.21
C SER A 62 3.82 -4.18 8.86
N VAL A 63 4.33 -5.29 8.33
CA VAL A 63 4.94 -5.37 7.01
C VAL A 63 4.17 -6.38 6.15
N LEU A 64 3.81 -5.98 4.94
CA LEU A 64 3.31 -6.85 3.88
C LEU A 64 4.36 -6.98 2.77
N ALA A 65 4.87 -8.18 2.56
CA ALA A 65 5.75 -8.51 1.45
C ALA A 65 4.95 -9.12 0.29
N LEU A 66 5.12 -8.59 -0.91
CA LEU A 66 4.45 -9.03 -2.13
C LEU A 66 5.50 -9.48 -3.15
N GLU A 67 5.36 -10.68 -3.66
CA GLU A 67 6.20 -11.22 -4.73
C GLU A 67 5.30 -11.61 -5.91
N LEU A 68 5.47 -10.95 -7.05
CA LEU A 68 4.72 -11.22 -8.27
C LEU A 68 5.66 -11.86 -9.31
N GLY A 69 5.40 -13.11 -9.65
CA GLY A 69 6.09 -13.83 -10.72
C GLY A 69 5.82 -13.22 -12.10
N ALA A 70 6.48 -13.73 -13.13
CA ALA A 70 6.28 -13.26 -14.51
C ALA A 70 4.79 -13.33 -14.90
N ASN A 71 4.30 -12.31 -15.61
CA ASN A 71 2.90 -12.19 -16.07
C ASN A 71 1.83 -12.25 -14.96
N ALA A 72 2.21 -12.20 -13.69
CA ALA A 72 1.26 -12.20 -12.58
C ALA A 72 0.52 -10.87 -12.46
N THR A 73 -0.73 -10.91 -12.01
CA THR A 73 -1.58 -9.72 -11.84
C THR A 73 -2.12 -9.65 -10.41
N LEU A 74 -1.80 -8.56 -9.70
CA LEU A 74 -2.38 -8.26 -8.40
C LEU A 74 -3.22 -6.99 -8.47
N ARG A 75 -4.49 -7.08 -8.05
CA ARG A 75 -5.35 -5.93 -7.74
C ARG A 75 -5.50 -5.84 -6.24
N HIS A 76 -5.10 -4.72 -5.66
CA HIS A 76 -5.01 -4.56 -4.22
C HIS A 76 -5.71 -3.27 -3.78
N ALA A 77 -6.65 -3.37 -2.88
CA ALA A 77 -7.24 -2.23 -2.19
C ALA A 77 -6.85 -2.28 -0.71
N ARG A 78 -6.47 -1.15 -0.14
CA ARG A 78 -6.24 -1.00 1.28
C ARG A 78 -7.11 0.11 1.85
N ILE A 79 -7.89 -0.22 2.88
CA ILE A 79 -8.82 0.68 3.53
C ILE A 79 -8.44 0.77 5.01
N GLN A 80 -7.85 1.91 5.38
CA GLN A 80 -7.41 2.16 6.74
C GLN A 80 -8.42 3.07 7.45
N GLN A 81 -9.15 2.50 8.40
CA GLN A 81 -10.19 3.12 9.22
C GLN A 81 -9.99 2.79 10.70
N ALA A 82 -8.72 2.81 11.15
CA ALA A 82 -8.40 2.56 12.55
C ALA A 82 -8.97 3.66 13.45
N ASP A 83 -9.09 3.35 14.74
CA ASP A 83 -9.56 4.27 15.76
C ASP A 83 -8.72 5.55 15.83
N GLU A 84 -9.33 6.65 16.27
CA GLU A 84 -8.68 7.97 16.39
C GLU A 84 -7.50 7.99 17.36
N GLY A 85 -7.40 7.04 18.29
CA GLY A 85 -6.29 6.89 19.20
C GLY A 85 -5.15 6.01 18.66
N ALA A 86 -5.39 5.23 17.60
CA ALA A 86 -4.44 4.25 17.09
C ALA A 86 -3.22 4.89 16.42
N THR A 87 -2.09 4.23 16.54
CA THR A 87 -0.84 4.55 15.84
C THR A 87 -0.48 3.42 14.88
N LEU A 88 -0.27 3.75 13.60
CA LEU A 88 0.03 2.76 12.57
C LEU A 88 1.35 3.09 11.86
N PHE A 89 2.26 2.12 11.83
CA PHE A 89 3.44 2.09 10.98
C PHE A 89 3.34 0.90 10.06
N LEU A 90 2.86 1.14 8.84
CA LEU A 90 2.58 0.09 7.86
C LEU A 90 3.55 0.19 6.70
N ARG A 91 4.05 -0.95 6.25
CA ARG A 91 4.98 -1.01 5.14
C ARG A 91 4.57 -2.10 4.16
N THR A 92 4.51 -1.75 2.88
CA THR A 92 4.33 -2.70 1.79
C THR A 92 5.60 -2.74 0.96
N GLU A 93 6.19 -3.92 0.82
CA GLU A 93 7.35 -4.19 -0.04
C GLU A 93 6.88 -5.08 -1.19
N ALA A 94 6.97 -4.60 -2.42
CA ALA A 94 6.55 -5.36 -3.60
C ALA A 94 7.71 -5.55 -4.58
N SER A 95 7.83 -6.78 -5.12
CA SER A 95 8.79 -7.15 -6.14
C SER A 95 8.05 -7.70 -7.35
N LEU A 96 8.26 -7.09 -8.53
CA LEU A 96 7.53 -7.38 -9.75
C LEU A 96 8.43 -8.02 -10.80
N GLY A 97 8.10 -9.25 -11.20
CA GLY A 97 8.75 -9.99 -12.28
C GLY A 97 8.37 -9.47 -13.67
N GLU A 98 8.87 -10.15 -14.69
CA GLU A 98 8.65 -9.79 -16.10
C GLU A 98 7.15 -9.68 -16.42
N GLN A 99 6.74 -8.55 -17.03
CA GLN A 99 5.34 -8.26 -17.40
C GLN A 99 4.32 -8.34 -16.24
N ALA A 100 4.77 -8.43 -15.00
CA ALA A 100 3.88 -8.42 -13.85
C ALA A 100 3.14 -7.09 -13.72
N GLN A 101 1.88 -7.15 -13.30
CA GLN A 101 1.04 -5.97 -13.14
C GLN A 101 0.56 -5.83 -11.69
N TYR A 102 0.85 -4.71 -11.08
CA TYR A 102 0.36 -4.35 -9.77
C TYR A 102 -0.53 -3.11 -9.84
N ARG A 103 -1.81 -3.27 -9.50
CA ARG A 103 -2.78 -2.17 -9.42
C ARG A 103 -3.21 -2.01 -7.98
N ARG A 104 -3.03 -0.80 -7.43
CA ARG A 104 -3.30 -0.52 -6.02
C ARG A 104 -4.16 0.73 -5.82
N VAL A 105 -5.02 0.68 -4.79
CA VAL A 105 -5.75 1.84 -4.28
C VAL A 105 -5.64 1.86 -2.77
N ASP A 106 -5.24 3.00 -2.20
CA ASP A 106 -5.14 3.23 -0.77
C ASP A 106 -6.13 4.29 -0.30
N LEU A 107 -6.89 3.99 0.76
CA LEU A 107 -7.74 4.93 1.48
C LEU A 107 -7.23 5.04 2.92
N GLU A 108 -6.63 6.19 3.25
CA GLU A 108 -6.07 6.52 4.58
C GLU A 108 -7.02 7.45 5.31
N LEU A 109 -7.88 6.92 6.16
CA LEU A 109 -9.03 7.62 6.72
C LEU A 109 -9.03 7.71 8.25
N GLY A 110 -8.19 6.95 8.96
CA GLY A 110 -8.21 6.82 10.41
C GLY A 110 -6.83 6.99 11.08
N GLY A 111 -6.81 6.68 12.39
CA GLY A 111 -5.62 6.74 13.24
C GLY A 111 -5.28 8.15 13.75
N ALA A 112 -4.67 8.24 14.94
CA ALA A 112 -4.04 9.46 15.43
C ALA A 112 -2.81 9.81 14.59
N LEU A 113 -1.98 8.79 14.36
CA LEU A 113 -0.82 8.81 13.49
C LEU A 113 -0.85 7.57 12.59
N SER A 114 -0.88 7.78 11.29
CA SER A 114 -0.71 6.71 10.31
C SER A 114 0.46 7.07 9.39
N ARG A 115 1.46 6.19 9.33
CA ARG A 115 2.50 6.21 8.32
C ARG A 115 2.45 4.93 7.50
N HIS A 116 2.30 5.08 6.19
CA HIS A 116 2.37 3.98 5.26
C HIS A 116 3.52 4.20 4.26
N GLU A 117 4.39 3.20 4.15
CA GLU A 117 5.47 3.16 3.17
C GLU A 117 5.14 2.11 2.10
N LEU A 118 5.07 2.52 0.86
CA LEU A 118 4.91 1.64 -0.30
C LEU A 118 6.19 1.65 -1.11
N ASN A 119 6.95 0.56 -1.03
CA ASN A 119 8.17 0.35 -1.81
C ASN A 119 7.90 -0.70 -2.88
N VAL A 120 8.19 -0.38 -4.14
CA VAL A 120 7.96 -1.28 -5.27
C VAL A 120 9.19 -1.34 -6.16
N ARG A 121 9.69 -2.55 -6.39
CA ARG A 121 10.81 -2.84 -7.28
C ARG A 121 10.29 -3.49 -8.56
N LEU A 122 10.39 -2.79 -9.68
CA LEU A 122 10.06 -3.31 -11.00
C LEU A 122 11.35 -3.89 -11.60
N HIS A 123 11.66 -5.15 -11.23
CA HIS A 123 12.92 -5.78 -11.64
C HIS A 123 12.80 -6.57 -12.94
N GLY A 124 11.60 -7.02 -13.31
CA GLY A 124 11.37 -7.67 -14.59
C GLY A 124 11.03 -6.68 -15.70
N ASP A 125 11.42 -7.01 -16.92
CA ASP A 125 11.11 -6.19 -18.08
C ASP A 125 9.60 -6.04 -18.27
N ARG A 126 9.15 -4.84 -18.70
CA ARG A 126 7.74 -4.52 -18.93
C ARG A 126 6.83 -4.65 -17.69
N ALA A 127 7.39 -4.78 -16.48
CA ALA A 127 6.60 -4.72 -15.26
C ALA A 127 5.89 -3.36 -15.12
N ALA A 128 4.67 -3.38 -14.57
CA ALA A 128 3.84 -2.18 -14.49
C ALA A 128 3.18 -2.01 -13.12
N LEU A 129 3.25 -0.77 -12.59
CA LEU A 129 2.58 -0.34 -11.37
C LEU A 129 1.58 0.77 -11.69
N THR A 130 0.33 0.61 -11.26
CA THR A 130 -0.63 1.72 -11.16
C THR A 130 -1.06 1.81 -9.70
N ALA A 131 -0.79 2.95 -9.04
CA ALA A 131 -1.16 3.13 -7.64
C ALA A 131 -1.81 4.49 -7.42
N ASN A 132 -2.96 4.48 -6.74
CA ASN A 132 -3.69 5.68 -6.40
C ASN A 132 -4.01 5.69 -4.90
N GLY A 133 -4.06 6.88 -4.30
CA GLY A 133 -4.37 7.00 -2.89
C GLY A 133 -5.10 8.28 -2.54
N VAL A 134 -5.88 8.19 -1.45
CA VAL A 134 -6.54 9.33 -0.81
C VAL A 134 -6.13 9.38 0.64
N LEU A 135 -5.66 10.56 1.07
CA LEU A 135 -5.31 10.89 2.45
C LEU A 135 -6.34 11.85 3.01
N LEU A 136 -7.06 11.45 4.05
CA LEU A 136 -8.00 12.32 4.74
C LEU A 136 -7.53 12.58 6.17
N ALA A 137 -6.95 13.74 6.41
CA ALA A 137 -6.48 14.17 7.72
C ALA A 137 -7.40 15.26 8.28
N ALA A 138 -8.34 14.88 9.13
CA ALA A 138 -9.24 15.81 9.82
C ALA A 138 -8.93 15.88 11.32
N GLY A 139 -9.38 16.94 11.98
CA GLY A 139 -9.20 17.11 13.41
C GLY A 139 -7.74 17.31 13.80
N ARG A 140 -7.11 16.32 14.45
CA ARG A 140 -5.69 16.33 14.87
C ARG A 140 -4.90 15.17 14.27
N ARG A 141 -5.45 14.46 13.30
CA ARG A 141 -4.82 13.29 12.67
C ARG A 141 -3.58 13.68 11.89
N HIS A 142 -2.59 12.79 11.91
CA HIS A 142 -1.40 12.90 11.08
C HIS A 142 -1.34 11.67 10.17
N VAL A 143 -1.53 11.89 8.87
CA VAL A 143 -1.48 10.84 7.85
C VAL A 143 -0.29 11.11 6.92
N ASP A 144 0.64 10.17 6.86
CA ASP A 144 1.89 10.28 6.09
C ASP A 144 2.03 9.07 5.16
N THR A 145 2.02 9.30 3.85
CA THR A 145 2.28 8.27 2.85
C THR A 145 3.61 8.53 2.16
N ARG A 146 4.43 7.49 2.07
CA ARG A 146 5.73 7.52 1.39
C ARG A 146 5.78 6.47 0.30
N LEU A 147 6.23 6.88 -0.87
CA LEU A 147 6.43 5.99 -2.01
C LEU A 147 7.92 5.91 -2.34
N GLY A 148 8.42 4.69 -2.51
CA GLY A 148 9.73 4.39 -3.05
C GLY A 148 9.58 3.43 -4.24
N ILE A 149 9.71 3.94 -5.47
CA ILE A 149 9.56 3.12 -6.67
C ILE A 149 10.89 3.00 -7.37
N GLU A 150 11.35 1.78 -7.60
CA GLU A 150 12.59 1.49 -8.28
C GLU A 150 12.33 0.79 -9.62
N HIS A 151 12.76 1.41 -10.72
CA HIS A 151 12.79 0.83 -12.04
C HIS A 151 14.15 0.19 -12.29
N LEU A 152 14.18 -1.13 -12.41
CA LEU A 152 15.37 -1.97 -12.59
C LEU A 152 15.36 -2.69 -13.94
N GLY A 153 14.18 -3.14 -14.39
CA GLY A 153 13.97 -3.76 -15.70
C GLY A 153 13.73 -2.71 -16.80
N ARG A 154 13.77 -3.16 -18.05
CA ARG A 154 13.53 -2.33 -19.25
C ARG A 154 12.04 -2.17 -19.52
N ASP A 155 11.65 -1.07 -20.17
CA ASP A 155 10.29 -0.78 -20.60
C ASP A 155 9.25 -0.84 -19.45
N THR A 156 9.70 -0.61 -18.22
CA THR A 156 8.85 -0.65 -17.04
C THR A 156 8.01 0.63 -16.94
N ARG A 157 6.84 0.54 -16.28
CA ARG A 157 5.92 1.68 -16.17
C ARG A 157 5.43 1.87 -14.74
N CYS A 158 5.32 3.13 -14.30
CA CYS A 158 4.56 3.47 -13.12
C CYS A 158 3.67 4.70 -13.34
N GLU A 159 2.42 4.60 -12.89
CA GLU A 159 1.47 5.70 -12.84
C GLU A 159 0.95 5.85 -11.41
N LEU A 160 1.26 7.00 -10.78
CA LEU A 160 1.03 7.25 -9.37
C LEU A 160 0.16 8.50 -9.19
N GLY A 161 -0.98 8.36 -8.50
CA GLY A 161 -1.92 9.44 -8.27
C GLY A 161 -2.35 9.55 -6.81
N TRP A 162 -1.95 10.60 -6.09
CA TRP A 162 -2.38 10.83 -4.70
C TRP A 162 -3.18 12.11 -4.56
N ARG A 163 -4.16 12.07 -3.67
CA ARG A 163 -4.99 13.21 -3.31
C ARG A 163 -5.06 13.31 -1.80
N GLY A 164 -4.71 14.48 -1.27
CA GLY A 164 -4.78 14.75 0.15
C GLY A 164 -5.88 15.76 0.47
N VAL A 165 -6.60 15.53 1.56
CA VAL A 165 -7.53 16.52 2.12
C VAL A 165 -7.15 16.72 3.58
N GLY A 166 -6.83 17.98 3.94
CA GLY A 166 -6.54 18.38 5.31
C GLY A 166 -7.63 19.30 5.82
N ALA A 167 -8.14 19.06 7.04
CA ALA A 167 -9.14 19.90 7.69
C ALA A 167 -8.78 20.14 9.17
N GLY A 168 -9.04 21.34 9.66
CA GLY A 168 -8.76 21.74 11.03
C GLY A 168 -7.26 21.73 11.33
N ARG A 169 -6.81 20.89 12.28
CA ARG A 169 -5.38 20.70 12.63
C ARG A 169 -4.78 19.43 12.01
N GLY A 170 -5.51 18.78 11.13
CA GLY A 170 -5.07 17.57 10.45
C GLY A 170 -3.86 17.82 9.54
N ARG A 171 -2.96 16.84 9.46
CA ARG A 171 -1.77 16.90 8.62
C ARG A 171 -1.77 15.73 7.64
N ALA A 172 -1.92 16.03 6.35
CA ALA A 172 -1.72 15.08 5.27
C ALA A 172 -0.32 15.30 4.67
N VAL A 173 0.54 14.31 4.78
CA VAL A 173 1.92 14.36 4.28
C VAL A 173 2.06 13.33 3.17
N PHE A 174 2.64 13.74 2.06
CA PHE A 174 2.96 12.85 0.95
C PHE A 174 4.41 13.06 0.52
N HIS A 175 5.15 11.96 0.40
CA HIS A 175 6.50 11.93 -0.15
C HIS A 175 6.57 10.86 -1.24
N GLY A 176 6.90 11.23 -2.47
CA GLY A 176 7.05 10.30 -3.59
C GLY A 176 8.47 10.33 -4.14
N GLY A 177 9.12 9.17 -4.19
CA GLY A 177 10.43 8.96 -4.81
C GLY A 177 10.34 7.92 -5.92
N ILE A 178 10.89 8.26 -7.10
CA ILE A 178 11.06 7.33 -8.23
C ILE A 178 12.54 7.31 -8.58
N THR A 179 13.12 6.13 -8.60
CA THR A 179 14.51 5.90 -9.00
C THR A 179 14.53 5.05 -10.27
N ILE A 180 15.17 5.53 -11.31
CA ILE A 180 15.42 4.80 -12.56
C ILE A 180 16.88 4.41 -12.55
N HIS A 181 17.14 3.10 -12.45
CA HIS A 181 18.50 2.58 -12.41
C HIS A 181 19.13 2.52 -13.81
N ALA A 182 20.45 2.48 -13.85
CA ALA A 182 21.17 2.27 -15.09
C ALA A 182 20.74 0.94 -15.74
N GLY A 183 20.42 0.98 -17.04
CA GLY A 183 19.93 -0.17 -17.80
C GLY A 183 18.40 -0.34 -17.80
N ALA A 184 17.65 0.45 -17.03
CA ALA A 184 16.19 0.50 -17.10
C ALA A 184 15.69 1.38 -18.26
N ASP A 185 16.17 1.10 -19.48
CA ASP A 185 15.80 1.86 -20.68
C ASP A 185 14.31 1.70 -21.02
N GLY A 186 13.71 2.71 -21.64
CA GLY A 186 12.30 2.70 -22.05
C GLY A 186 11.29 2.89 -20.90
N THR A 187 11.76 3.28 -19.71
CA THR A 187 10.90 3.53 -18.54
C THR A 187 9.93 4.70 -18.77
N ASP A 188 8.63 4.51 -18.47
CA ASP A 188 7.60 5.57 -18.42
C ASP A 188 7.12 5.71 -16.96
N ALA A 189 7.47 6.83 -16.33
CA ALA A 189 7.17 7.07 -14.90
C ALA A 189 6.41 8.39 -14.73
N ARG A 190 5.24 8.31 -14.07
CA ARG A 190 4.38 9.47 -13.83
C ARG A 190 3.94 9.52 -12.38
N LEU A 191 4.03 10.69 -11.75
CA LEU A 191 3.56 10.95 -10.40
C LEU A 191 2.77 12.25 -10.36
N SER A 192 1.57 12.21 -9.80
CA SER A 192 0.70 13.37 -9.57
C SER A 192 0.23 13.39 -8.12
N ASN A 193 0.51 14.46 -7.41
CA ASN A 193 -0.04 14.71 -6.09
C ASN A 193 -0.78 16.05 -6.08
N LYS A 194 -2.01 16.06 -5.57
CA LYS A 194 -2.82 17.28 -5.39
C LYS A 194 -3.48 17.25 -4.04
N ASN A 195 -3.36 18.33 -3.29
CA ASN A 195 -3.90 18.44 -1.93
C ASN A 195 -4.87 19.61 -1.83
N LEU A 196 -5.91 19.43 -1.01
CA LEU A 196 -6.90 20.42 -0.67
C LEU A 196 -6.84 20.69 0.84
N LEU A 197 -6.72 21.95 1.22
CA LEU A 197 -6.82 22.37 2.61
C LEU A 197 -8.20 23.01 2.82
N LEU A 198 -8.92 22.50 3.80
CA LEU A 198 -10.18 23.03 4.27
C LEU A 198 -9.93 23.80 5.57
N SER A 199 -10.38 25.02 5.62
CA SER A 199 -10.29 25.91 6.80
C SER A 199 -11.21 25.45 7.94
#